data_cbfb84cbbba1f91f7a71adf509d16848
#
_entry.id   cbfb84cbbba1f91f7a71adf509d16848
#
_cell.length_a   1.000
_cell.length_b   1.000
_cell.length_c   1.000
_cell.angle_alpha   90.00
_cell.angle_beta   90.00
_cell.angle_gamma   90.00
#
_symmetry.space_group_name_H-M   'P 1'
#
loop_
_entity.id
_entity.type
_entity.pdbx_description
1 polymer ?
#
loop_
_entity_poly.entity_id
_entity_poly.type
_entity_poly.pdbx_seq_one_letter_code
_entity_poly.pdbx_strand_id
1 'polypeptide(L)'
;MEARDATYAAPSSVAAEARPDRVVCVLGMHRSGTSCLAGSLEQQGLFLGEINTRGPFNLRGNRESFDMMSLQAAILQQSGGQWNDPPQVVEWKPEHFEAARRMLAQHSAQPVWGFKDPRTLLTIEGWRQLVPDLQAVGIFRHPLSVAHSLAHRNKFPIEKGLALWEIYNRRLVELHREDPFPLVSFDEDAAVLRAKLQRAGEMIGLEPSPAGEPFFTDELRTSPAAGDPLPRPVESLYAELRSLAL
;
A
#
# COMPACT_ATOMS: atom_id res chain seq x y z
N MET A 1 -32.21 54.42 -22.31
CA MET A 1 -32.43 53.19 -21.47
C MET A 1 -31.35 52.22 -21.83
N GLU A 2 -30.18 52.36 -21.20
CA GLU A 2 -28.96 51.59 -21.48
C GLU A 2 -28.98 50.26 -20.72
N ALA A 3 -28.88 49.18 -21.44
CA ALA A 3 -28.72 47.84 -20.89
C ALA A 3 -27.26 47.70 -20.38
N ARG A 4 -27.06 47.49 -19.09
CA ARG A 4 -25.76 47.16 -18.50
C ARG A 4 -25.51 45.67 -18.73
N ASP A 5 -24.54 45.41 -19.58
CA ASP A 5 -23.94 44.08 -19.77
C ASP A 5 -23.19 43.71 -18.48
N ALA A 6 -23.76 42.74 -17.74
CA ALA A 6 -23.08 42.15 -16.59
C ALA A 6 -22.17 41.05 -17.10
N THR A 7 -20.90 41.35 -17.32
CA THR A 7 -19.84 40.37 -17.56
C THR A 7 -19.68 39.47 -16.33
N TYR A 8 -20.18 38.25 -16.46
CA TYR A 8 -19.95 37.20 -15.46
C TYR A 8 -18.47 36.81 -15.52
N ALA A 9 -17.71 37.28 -14.53
CA ALA A 9 -16.33 36.84 -14.35
C ALA A 9 -16.34 35.36 -13.92
N ALA A 10 -15.73 34.50 -14.74
CA ALA A 10 -15.48 33.12 -14.36
C ALA A 10 -14.71 33.03 -13.05
N PRO A 11 -15.03 32.09 -12.14
CA PRO A 11 -14.31 31.96 -10.89
C PRO A 11 -12.83 31.68 -11.18
N SER A 12 -11.98 32.46 -10.54
CA SER A 12 -10.51 32.35 -10.57
C SER A 12 -10.07 30.92 -10.32
N SER A 13 -9.08 30.47 -11.09
CA SER A 13 -8.38 29.19 -10.96
C SER A 13 -8.20 28.80 -9.48
N VAL A 14 -8.80 27.70 -9.08
CA VAL A 14 -8.49 27.04 -7.81
C VAL A 14 -6.98 26.81 -7.85
N ALA A 15 -6.23 27.47 -6.95
CA ALA A 15 -4.80 27.25 -6.83
C ALA A 15 -4.59 25.75 -6.64
N ALA A 16 -3.73 25.16 -7.46
CA ALA A 16 -3.43 23.73 -7.33
C ALA A 16 -3.00 23.46 -5.88
N GLU A 17 -3.70 22.54 -5.20
CA GLU A 17 -3.36 22.20 -3.83
C GLU A 17 -1.90 21.72 -3.79
N ALA A 18 -1.12 22.24 -2.83
CA ALA A 18 0.29 21.87 -2.71
C ALA A 18 0.45 20.38 -2.45
N ARG A 19 1.13 19.67 -3.34
CA ARG A 19 1.41 18.24 -3.23
C ARG A 19 2.75 17.90 -3.88
N PRO A 20 3.34 16.72 -3.59
CA PRO A 20 4.49 16.21 -4.32
C PRO A 20 4.17 16.08 -5.84
N ASP A 21 5.20 16.18 -6.67
CA ASP A 21 5.03 15.98 -8.13
C ASP A 21 4.47 14.60 -8.43
N ARG A 22 4.93 13.59 -7.68
CA ARG A 22 4.47 12.20 -7.81
C ARG A 22 4.16 11.61 -6.43
N VAL A 23 3.09 10.82 -6.36
CA VAL A 23 2.69 10.10 -5.14
C VAL A 23 2.59 8.62 -5.44
N VAL A 24 3.22 7.79 -4.60
CA VAL A 24 3.26 6.33 -4.75
C VAL A 24 2.66 5.66 -3.52
N CYS A 25 1.70 4.77 -3.69
CA CYS A 25 1.19 3.92 -2.62
C CYS A 25 1.73 2.48 -2.73
N VAL A 26 2.21 1.95 -1.61
CA VAL A 26 2.63 0.56 -1.50
C VAL A 26 1.46 -0.28 -1.02
N LEU A 27 0.97 -1.18 -1.88
CA LEU A 27 -0.19 -2.02 -1.66
C LEU A 27 0.21 -3.45 -1.26
N GLY A 28 -0.59 -4.04 -0.43
CA GLY A 28 -0.46 -5.44 0.00
C GLY A 28 -1.01 -5.66 1.40
N MET A 29 -1.40 -6.87 1.68
CA MET A 29 -1.93 -7.22 3.00
C MET A 29 -0.86 -7.16 4.10
N HIS A 30 -1.28 -7.00 5.34
CA HIS A 30 -0.42 -7.23 6.53
C HIS A 30 0.34 -8.57 6.41
N ARG A 31 1.62 -8.57 6.76
CA ARG A 31 2.51 -9.75 6.76
C ARG A 31 2.86 -10.33 5.38
N SER A 32 2.51 -9.63 4.29
CA SER A 32 2.82 -10.02 2.90
C SER A 32 4.14 -9.46 2.36
N GLY A 33 4.98 -8.83 3.19
CA GLY A 33 6.24 -8.26 2.73
C GLY A 33 6.16 -6.77 2.34
N THR A 34 5.08 -6.06 2.65
CA THR A 34 4.90 -4.63 2.34
C THR A 34 6.02 -3.74 2.88
N SER A 35 6.58 -4.05 4.07
CA SER A 35 7.73 -3.32 4.61
C SER A 35 9.01 -3.60 3.85
N CYS A 36 9.17 -4.82 3.30
CA CYS A 36 10.28 -5.18 2.43
C CYS A 36 10.21 -4.38 1.13
N LEU A 37 9.04 -4.36 0.47
CA LEU A 37 8.82 -3.56 -0.73
C LEU A 37 9.07 -2.07 -0.46
N ALA A 38 8.44 -1.49 0.56
CA ALA A 38 8.60 -0.07 0.89
C ALA A 38 10.06 0.30 1.17
N GLY A 39 10.80 -0.50 1.95
CA GLY A 39 12.21 -0.25 2.23
C GLY A 39 13.12 -0.43 1.01
N SER A 40 12.78 -1.34 0.10
CA SER A 40 13.52 -1.49 -1.17
C SER A 40 13.27 -0.32 -2.12
N LEU A 41 12.04 0.21 -2.17
CA LEU A 41 11.73 1.43 -2.94
C LEU A 41 12.36 2.69 -2.32
N GLU A 42 12.44 2.75 -0.98
CA GLU A 42 13.15 3.84 -0.27
C GLU A 42 14.63 3.87 -0.67
N GLN A 43 15.30 2.71 -0.79
CA GLN A 43 16.66 2.61 -1.29
C GLN A 43 16.79 3.06 -2.76
N GLN A 44 15.72 3.04 -3.52
CA GLN A 44 15.63 3.52 -4.91
C GLN A 44 15.17 4.98 -5.01
N GLY A 45 15.14 5.72 -3.90
CA GLY A 45 14.84 7.13 -3.88
C GLY A 45 13.38 7.49 -3.58
N LEU A 46 12.51 6.52 -3.23
CA LEU A 46 11.17 6.83 -2.75
C LEU A 46 11.23 7.46 -1.36
N PHE A 47 10.86 8.73 -1.23
CA PHE A 47 10.80 9.39 0.06
C PHE A 47 9.55 8.98 0.84
N LEU A 48 9.69 8.37 2.01
CA LEU A 48 8.59 7.89 2.85
C LEU A 48 8.22 8.83 4.02
N GLY A 49 9.00 9.89 4.22
CA GLY A 49 8.83 10.80 5.37
C GLY A 49 9.29 10.18 6.70
N GLU A 50 8.71 10.65 7.80
CA GLU A 50 8.98 10.10 9.13
C GLU A 50 8.21 8.80 9.32
N ILE A 51 8.94 7.69 9.36
CA ILE A 51 8.39 6.34 9.41
C ILE A 51 8.94 5.54 10.58
N ASN A 52 8.21 4.51 10.98
CA ASN A 52 8.67 3.53 11.96
C ASN A 52 9.75 2.62 11.36
N THR A 53 10.98 2.72 11.89
CA THR A 53 12.16 1.97 11.45
C THR A 53 12.54 0.80 12.37
N ARG A 54 11.78 0.55 13.45
CA ARG A 54 12.01 -0.56 14.40
C ARG A 54 10.67 -1.12 14.90
N GLY A 55 10.63 -2.42 15.16
CA GLY A 55 9.44 -3.04 15.74
C GLY A 55 9.68 -4.50 16.12
N PRO A 56 8.95 -5.03 17.14
CA PRO A 56 9.19 -6.37 17.68
C PRO A 56 8.93 -7.51 16.68
N PHE A 57 8.08 -7.29 15.69
CA PHE A 57 7.73 -8.27 14.66
C PHE A 57 8.25 -7.91 13.28
N ASN A 58 9.05 -6.84 13.18
CA ASN A 58 9.60 -6.33 11.95
C ASN A 58 10.94 -5.65 12.27
N LEU A 59 12.04 -6.38 12.14
CA LEU A 59 13.38 -5.95 12.60
C LEU A 59 13.81 -4.61 11.97
N ARG A 60 13.38 -4.32 10.74
CA ARG A 60 13.65 -3.06 10.02
C ARG A 60 12.45 -2.10 10.03
N GLY A 61 11.50 -2.28 10.98
CA GLY A 61 10.31 -1.45 11.13
C GLY A 61 9.20 -1.72 10.11
N ASN A 62 8.04 -1.13 10.36
CA ASN A 62 6.87 -1.29 9.49
C ASN A 62 6.92 -0.38 8.26
N ARG A 63 7.77 0.65 8.24
CA ARG A 63 7.80 1.68 7.19
C ARG A 63 6.46 2.41 7.04
N GLU A 64 5.76 2.60 8.14
CA GLU A 64 4.49 3.35 8.22
C GLU A 64 4.73 4.64 9.01
N SER A 65 4.16 5.76 8.55
CA SER A 65 4.12 6.99 9.35
C SER A 65 2.97 6.91 10.36
N PHE A 66 3.11 7.59 11.48
CA PHE A 66 2.07 7.65 12.50
C PHE A 66 0.78 8.30 11.98
N ASP A 67 0.91 9.39 11.22
CA ASP A 67 -0.23 10.11 10.65
C ASP A 67 -1.01 9.25 9.67
N MET A 68 -0.30 8.50 8.80
CA MET A 68 -0.93 7.55 7.87
C MET A 68 -1.67 6.45 8.65
N MET A 69 -1.02 5.87 9.66
CA MET A 69 -1.64 4.83 10.48
C MET A 69 -2.90 5.34 11.18
N SER A 70 -2.87 6.56 11.69
CA SER A 70 -3.99 7.19 12.39
C SER A 70 -5.15 7.48 11.44
N LEU A 71 -4.87 8.05 10.27
CA LEU A 71 -5.87 8.32 9.24
C LEU A 71 -6.56 7.02 8.78
N GLN A 72 -5.79 6.00 8.42
CA GLN A 72 -6.35 4.73 7.95
C GLN A 72 -7.21 4.04 9.02
N ALA A 73 -6.78 4.11 10.29
CA ALA A 73 -7.56 3.57 11.39
C ALA A 73 -8.88 4.33 11.58
N ALA A 74 -8.85 5.67 11.53
CA ALA A 74 -10.04 6.52 11.68
C ALA A 74 -11.06 6.26 10.57
N ILE A 75 -10.62 6.14 9.30
CA ILE A 75 -11.49 5.84 8.16
C ILE A 75 -12.24 4.52 8.39
N LEU A 76 -11.51 3.44 8.71
CA LEU A 76 -12.12 2.13 8.93
C LEU A 76 -13.05 2.13 10.14
N GLN A 77 -12.66 2.76 11.25
CA GLN A 77 -13.48 2.84 12.46
C GLN A 77 -14.78 3.60 12.23
N GLN A 78 -14.74 4.74 11.54
CA GLN A 78 -15.92 5.51 11.19
C GLN A 78 -16.82 4.81 10.16
N SER A 79 -16.25 3.89 9.39
CA SER A 79 -16.99 2.99 8.49
C SER A 79 -17.54 1.74 9.19
N GLY A 80 -17.41 1.65 10.52
CA GLY A 80 -17.96 0.56 11.32
C GLY A 80 -17.10 -0.71 11.37
N GLY A 81 -15.79 -0.62 11.07
CA GLY A 81 -14.90 -1.77 11.10
C GLY A 81 -13.46 -1.44 11.49
N GLN A 82 -12.56 -2.36 11.24
CA GLN A 82 -11.13 -2.23 11.49
C GLN A 82 -10.35 -3.16 10.54
N TRP A 83 -9.01 -3.10 10.56
CA TRP A 83 -8.18 -3.87 9.64
C TRP A 83 -8.40 -5.39 9.68
N ASN A 84 -8.72 -5.97 10.84
CA ASN A 84 -8.97 -7.41 11.04
C ASN A 84 -10.46 -7.78 11.17
N ASP A 85 -11.30 -6.83 10.87
CA ASP A 85 -12.75 -6.93 10.71
C ASP A 85 -13.18 -5.82 9.75
N PRO A 86 -12.82 -5.93 8.44
CA PRO A 86 -13.04 -4.88 7.47
C PRO A 86 -14.54 -4.57 7.28
N PRO A 87 -14.91 -3.28 7.22
CA PRO A 87 -16.28 -2.91 6.89
C PRO A 87 -16.62 -3.28 5.44
N GLN A 88 -17.88 -3.54 5.15
CA GLN A 88 -18.35 -3.84 3.80
C GLN A 88 -18.23 -2.62 2.86
N VAL A 89 -18.46 -1.42 3.41
CA VAL A 89 -18.36 -0.16 2.69
C VAL A 89 -17.44 0.76 3.47
N VAL A 90 -16.49 1.35 2.78
CA VAL A 90 -15.57 2.34 3.36
C VAL A 90 -15.93 3.72 2.87
N GLU A 91 -16.19 4.64 3.79
CA GLU A 91 -16.55 6.01 3.49
C GLU A 91 -15.50 6.99 4.03
N TRP A 92 -15.03 7.87 3.15
CA TRP A 92 -14.23 9.00 3.57
C TRP A 92 -15.12 10.17 3.97
N LYS A 93 -14.87 10.72 5.15
CA LYS A 93 -15.53 11.92 5.64
C LYS A 93 -14.67 13.17 5.32
N PRO A 94 -15.25 14.41 5.35
CA PRO A 94 -14.48 15.62 5.07
C PRO A 94 -13.18 15.75 5.88
N GLU A 95 -13.19 15.39 7.16
CA GLU A 95 -12.01 15.44 8.03
C GLU A 95 -10.90 14.47 7.60
N HIS A 96 -11.23 13.33 6.95
CA HIS A 96 -10.23 12.43 6.39
C HIS A 96 -9.52 13.04 5.18
N PHE A 97 -10.29 13.67 4.30
CA PHE A 97 -9.74 14.40 3.16
C PHE A 97 -8.83 15.56 3.62
N GLU A 98 -9.24 16.31 4.65
CA GLU A 98 -8.43 17.36 5.23
C GLU A 98 -7.11 16.83 5.82
N ALA A 99 -7.14 15.70 6.52
CA ALA A 99 -5.93 15.08 7.04
C ALA A 99 -5.00 14.62 5.91
N ALA A 100 -5.53 13.99 4.86
CA ALA A 100 -4.75 13.56 3.71
C ALA A 100 -4.15 14.74 2.93
N ARG A 101 -4.90 15.86 2.74
CA ARG A 101 -4.38 17.08 2.12
C ARG A 101 -3.23 17.69 2.93
N ARG A 102 -3.32 17.69 4.26
CA ARG A 102 -2.19 18.15 5.11
C ARG A 102 -0.94 17.29 4.89
N MET A 103 -1.07 15.97 4.79
CA MET A 103 0.08 15.12 4.50
C MET A 103 0.67 15.41 3.11
N LEU A 104 -0.16 15.59 2.09
CA LEU A 104 0.30 15.96 0.75
C LEU A 104 1.05 17.32 0.77
N ALA A 105 0.49 18.32 1.43
CA ALA A 105 1.11 19.64 1.56
C ALA A 105 2.44 19.60 2.34
N GLN A 106 2.52 18.80 3.40
CA GLN A 106 3.74 18.62 4.21
C GLN A 106 4.90 18.08 3.37
N HIS A 107 4.61 17.27 2.35
CA HIS A 107 5.61 16.64 1.49
C HIS A 107 5.72 17.28 0.10
N SER A 108 5.08 18.44 -0.13
CA SER A 108 5.00 19.12 -1.44
C SER A 108 6.35 19.49 -2.05
N ALA A 109 7.39 19.64 -1.24
CA ALA A 109 8.74 19.92 -1.73
C ALA A 109 9.48 18.67 -2.25
N GLN A 110 8.90 17.50 -2.12
CA GLN A 110 9.51 16.25 -2.57
C GLN A 110 9.13 15.94 -4.02
N PRO A 111 10.08 15.57 -4.90
CA PRO A 111 9.76 15.18 -6.27
C PRO A 111 8.94 13.89 -6.33
N VAL A 112 9.14 12.99 -5.37
CA VAL A 112 8.36 11.76 -5.21
C VAL A 112 8.18 11.45 -3.73
N TRP A 113 6.93 11.34 -3.30
CA TRP A 113 6.58 10.89 -1.96
C TRP A 113 5.80 9.59 -2.03
N GLY A 114 6.10 8.68 -1.14
CA GLY A 114 5.38 7.44 -1.03
C GLY A 114 4.86 7.17 0.37
N PHE A 115 3.86 6.35 0.44
CA PHE A 115 3.34 5.87 1.72
C PHE A 115 3.01 4.37 1.67
N LYS A 116 3.10 3.76 2.83
CA LYS A 116 2.76 2.35 3.01
C LYS A 116 1.89 2.17 4.24
N ASP A 117 0.70 1.64 4.02
CA ASP A 117 -0.16 1.08 5.05
C ASP A 117 -1.00 -0.03 4.42
N PRO A 118 -1.03 -1.25 4.95
CA PRO A 118 -1.82 -2.34 4.35
C PRO A 118 -3.32 -2.05 4.24
N ARG A 119 -3.85 -1.17 5.11
CA ARG A 119 -5.26 -0.73 5.08
C ARG A 119 -5.60 0.11 3.85
N THR A 120 -4.59 0.65 3.14
CA THR A 120 -4.80 1.40 1.90
C THR A 120 -5.55 0.58 0.85
N LEU A 121 -5.38 -0.75 0.82
CA LEU A 121 -6.19 -1.62 -0.04
C LEU A 121 -7.70 -1.44 0.16
N LEU A 122 -8.13 -1.07 1.37
CA LEU A 122 -9.54 -0.88 1.70
C LEU A 122 -10.01 0.58 1.58
N THR A 123 -9.09 1.53 1.52
CA THR A 123 -9.38 2.97 1.62
C THR A 123 -8.90 3.78 0.43
N ILE A 124 -8.37 3.14 -0.61
CA ILE A 124 -7.66 3.79 -1.73
C ILE A 124 -8.51 4.78 -2.52
N GLU A 125 -9.83 4.62 -2.52
CA GLU A 125 -10.75 5.46 -3.28
C GLU A 125 -10.64 6.94 -2.92
N GLY A 126 -10.49 7.26 -1.63
CA GLY A 126 -10.30 8.63 -1.21
C GLY A 126 -8.94 9.20 -1.62
N TRP A 127 -7.90 8.37 -1.63
CA TRP A 127 -6.59 8.77 -2.14
C TRP A 127 -6.62 9.05 -3.65
N ARG A 128 -7.31 8.21 -4.44
CA ARG A 128 -7.48 8.40 -5.88
C ARG A 128 -8.30 9.68 -6.21
N GLN A 129 -9.23 10.09 -5.33
CA GLN A 129 -9.95 11.35 -5.49
C GLN A 129 -9.04 12.57 -5.28
N LEU A 130 -8.10 12.51 -4.32
CA LEU A 130 -7.15 13.59 -4.05
C LEU A 130 -5.98 13.61 -5.02
N VAL A 131 -5.57 12.45 -5.49
CA VAL A 131 -4.40 12.22 -6.36
C VAL A 131 -4.85 11.32 -7.50
N PRO A 132 -5.45 11.88 -8.58
CA PRO A 132 -5.94 11.09 -9.71
C PRO A 132 -4.86 10.30 -10.44
N ASP A 133 -3.60 10.76 -10.35
CA ASP A 133 -2.39 10.15 -10.91
C ASP A 133 -1.60 9.33 -9.86
N LEU A 134 -2.27 8.85 -8.81
CA LEU A 134 -1.68 8.01 -7.76
C LEU A 134 -1.08 6.75 -8.36
N GLN A 135 0.24 6.61 -8.25
CA GLN A 135 0.93 5.39 -8.67
C GLN A 135 0.84 4.31 -7.58
N ALA A 136 0.75 3.05 -7.99
CA ALA A 136 0.72 1.92 -7.08
C ALA A 136 1.85 0.93 -7.36
N VAL A 137 2.33 0.26 -6.31
CA VAL A 137 3.19 -0.92 -6.39
C VAL A 137 2.69 -1.94 -5.38
N GLY A 138 2.49 -3.18 -5.81
CA GLY A 138 1.89 -4.22 -4.99
C GLY A 138 2.83 -5.35 -4.62
N ILE A 139 2.53 -5.98 -3.48
CA ILE A 139 3.19 -7.21 -3.05
C ILE A 139 2.19 -8.14 -2.36
N PHE A 140 2.31 -9.44 -2.64
CA PHE A 140 1.55 -10.47 -1.97
C PHE A 140 2.45 -11.61 -1.50
N ARG A 141 1.91 -12.49 -0.67
CA ARG A 141 2.60 -13.64 -0.10
C ARG A 141 1.65 -14.83 -0.02
N HIS A 142 2.23 -16.04 0.06
CA HIS A 142 1.49 -17.28 0.21
C HIS A 142 0.47 -17.21 1.36
N PRO A 143 -0.80 -17.63 1.15
CA PRO A 143 -1.89 -17.48 2.12
C PRO A 143 -1.57 -18.06 3.50
N LEU A 144 -1.07 -19.30 3.55
CA LEU A 144 -0.71 -19.94 4.81
C LEU A 144 0.44 -19.25 5.52
N SER A 145 1.45 -18.74 4.79
CA SER A 145 2.54 -17.99 5.42
C SER A 145 2.03 -16.73 6.12
N VAL A 146 1.06 -16.04 5.52
CA VAL A 146 0.41 -14.87 6.12
C VAL A 146 -0.45 -15.29 7.30
N ALA A 147 -1.29 -16.33 7.17
CA ALA A 147 -2.16 -16.82 8.23
C ALA A 147 -1.36 -17.27 9.46
N HIS A 148 -0.28 -18.04 9.29
CA HIS A 148 0.62 -18.43 10.38
C HIS A 148 1.30 -17.22 11.05
N SER A 149 1.73 -16.23 10.25
CA SER A 149 2.31 -15.00 10.79
C SER A 149 1.32 -14.19 11.62
N LEU A 150 0.04 -14.15 11.23
CA LEU A 150 -1.04 -13.52 12.00
C LEU A 150 -1.39 -14.33 13.25
N ALA A 151 -1.43 -15.65 13.14
CA ALA A 151 -1.63 -16.54 14.29
C ALA A 151 -0.55 -16.32 15.35
N HIS A 152 0.71 -16.23 14.95
CA HIS A 152 1.81 -15.97 15.86
C HIS A 152 1.71 -14.59 16.53
N ARG A 153 1.49 -13.52 15.72
CA ARG A 153 1.47 -12.13 16.20
C ARG A 153 0.20 -11.76 16.96
N ASN A 154 -0.96 -12.14 16.43
CA ASN A 154 -2.27 -11.67 16.87
C ASN A 154 -3.08 -12.74 17.60
N LYS A 155 -2.57 -13.98 17.64
CA LYS A 155 -3.27 -15.15 18.20
C LYS A 155 -4.58 -15.47 17.45
N PHE A 156 -4.64 -15.14 16.16
CA PHE A 156 -5.79 -15.48 15.34
C PHE A 156 -5.81 -16.96 14.97
N PRO A 157 -6.99 -17.58 14.85
CA PRO A 157 -7.12 -18.87 14.16
C PRO A 157 -6.61 -18.75 12.71
N ILE A 158 -6.09 -19.85 12.15
CA ILE A 158 -5.58 -19.89 10.77
C ILE A 158 -6.69 -19.53 9.77
N GLU A 159 -7.90 -20.01 10.00
CA GLU A 159 -9.08 -19.75 9.18
C GLU A 159 -9.38 -18.24 9.11
N LYS A 160 -9.28 -17.51 10.23
CA LYS A 160 -9.42 -16.05 10.24
C LYS A 160 -8.30 -15.38 9.44
N GLY A 161 -7.08 -15.89 9.55
CA GLY A 161 -5.94 -15.41 8.77
C GLY A 161 -6.16 -15.58 7.27
N LEU A 162 -6.68 -16.74 6.84
CA LEU A 162 -7.02 -17.03 5.45
C LEU A 162 -8.18 -16.17 4.94
N ALA A 163 -9.23 -16.00 5.73
CA ALA A 163 -10.37 -15.14 5.36
C ALA A 163 -9.92 -13.67 5.14
N LEU A 164 -9.11 -13.14 6.05
CA LEU A 164 -8.52 -11.81 5.88
C LEU A 164 -7.61 -11.74 4.66
N TRP A 165 -6.79 -12.78 4.42
CA TRP A 165 -5.94 -12.87 3.24
C TRP A 165 -6.78 -12.78 1.96
N GLU A 166 -7.89 -13.50 1.90
CA GLU A 166 -8.81 -13.49 0.75
C GLU A 166 -9.39 -12.09 0.52
N ILE A 167 -9.92 -11.42 1.55
CA ILE A 167 -10.51 -10.09 1.43
C ILE A 167 -9.51 -9.08 0.86
N TYR A 168 -8.33 -8.99 1.46
CA TYR A 168 -7.32 -8.02 1.04
C TYR A 168 -6.75 -8.31 -0.36
N ASN A 169 -6.50 -9.58 -0.67
CA ASN A 169 -5.89 -9.93 -1.95
C ASN A 169 -6.90 -9.95 -3.11
N ARG A 170 -8.18 -10.20 -2.84
CA ARG A 170 -9.25 -9.96 -3.81
C ARG A 170 -9.28 -8.49 -4.21
N ARG A 171 -9.22 -7.60 -3.23
CA ARG A 171 -9.12 -6.17 -3.50
C ARG A 171 -7.87 -5.77 -4.27
N LEU A 172 -6.73 -6.37 -3.96
CA LEU A 172 -5.47 -6.15 -4.69
C LEU A 172 -5.58 -6.54 -6.16
N VAL A 173 -6.23 -7.67 -6.47
CA VAL A 173 -6.50 -8.13 -7.84
C VAL A 173 -7.46 -7.19 -8.56
N GLU A 174 -8.55 -6.76 -7.91
CA GLU A 174 -9.51 -5.81 -8.47
C GLU A 174 -8.81 -4.51 -8.89
N LEU A 175 -8.02 -3.91 -7.99
CA LEU A 175 -7.26 -2.70 -8.26
C LEU A 175 -6.26 -2.87 -9.41
N HIS A 176 -5.59 -4.02 -9.47
CA HIS A 176 -4.64 -4.31 -10.54
C HIS A 176 -5.34 -4.52 -11.90
N ARG A 177 -6.56 -5.04 -11.92
CA ARG A 177 -7.35 -5.18 -13.14
C ARG A 177 -7.87 -3.83 -13.66
N GLU A 178 -8.23 -2.91 -12.74
CA GLU A 178 -8.68 -1.56 -13.07
C GLU A 178 -7.54 -0.72 -13.67
N ASP A 179 -6.38 -0.77 -13.06
CA ASP A 179 -5.19 0.01 -13.43
C ASP A 179 -3.94 -0.83 -13.09
N PRO A 180 -3.34 -1.52 -14.08
CA PRO A 180 -2.21 -2.41 -13.85
C PRO A 180 -0.98 -1.70 -13.27
N PHE A 181 -0.42 -2.25 -12.23
CA PHE A 181 0.79 -1.76 -11.54
C PHE A 181 1.79 -2.90 -11.29
N PRO A 182 3.08 -2.62 -11.03
CA PRO A 182 4.05 -3.64 -10.68
C PRO A 182 3.61 -4.44 -9.45
N LEU A 183 3.48 -5.77 -9.62
CA LEU A 183 3.06 -6.68 -8.55
C LEU A 183 4.15 -7.74 -8.32
N VAL A 184 4.57 -7.90 -7.06
CA VAL A 184 5.67 -8.78 -6.68
C VAL A 184 5.19 -9.90 -5.76
N SER A 185 5.62 -11.14 -6.03
CA SER A 185 5.47 -12.25 -5.08
C SER A 185 6.60 -12.23 -4.06
N PHE A 186 6.27 -12.25 -2.76
CA PHE A 186 7.28 -12.32 -1.69
C PHE A 186 7.91 -13.71 -1.54
N ASP A 187 7.30 -14.73 -2.11
CA ASP A 187 7.69 -16.14 -1.93
C ASP A 187 8.81 -16.59 -2.88
N GLU A 188 9.30 -15.70 -3.72
CA GLU A 188 10.42 -15.95 -4.65
C GLU A 188 11.73 -16.22 -3.91
N ASP A 189 12.68 -16.89 -4.55
CA ASP A 189 14.05 -16.98 -4.04
C ASP A 189 14.65 -15.58 -3.83
N ALA A 190 15.56 -15.44 -2.86
CA ALA A 190 16.09 -14.14 -2.45
C ALA A 190 16.69 -13.32 -3.61
N ALA A 191 17.41 -13.95 -4.51
CA ALA A 191 18.01 -13.27 -5.65
C ALA A 191 16.93 -12.78 -6.64
N VAL A 192 15.93 -13.62 -6.91
CA VAL A 192 14.80 -13.31 -7.78
C VAL A 192 13.96 -12.21 -7.16
N LEU A 193 13.63 -12.32 -5.87
CA LEU A 193 12.87 -11.27 -5.17
C LEU A 193 13.58 -9.92 -5.23
N ARG A 194 14.88 -9.85 -4.96
CA ARG A 194 15.66 -8.60 -5.06
C ARG A 194 15.59 -7.99 -6.47
N ALA A 195 15.76 -8.81 -7.50
CA ALA A 195 15.66 -8.35 -8.89
C ALA A 195 14.26 -7.81 -9.22
N LYS A 196 13.19 -8.49 -8.76
CA LYS A 196 11.80 -8.04 -8.96
C LYS A 196 11.48 -6.78 -8.17
N LEU A 197 11.98 -6.62 -6.94
CA LEU A 197 11.84 -5.40 -6.15
C LEU A 197 12.52 -4.20 -6.84
N GLN A 198 13.72 -4.40 -7.37
CA GLN A 198 14.40 -3.39 -8.16
C GLN A 198 13.61 -3.04 -9.42
N ARG A 199 13.19 -4.05 -10.17
CA ARG A 199 12.39 -3.86 -11.39
C ARG A 199 11.08 -3.12 -11.12
N ALA A 200 10.40 -3.42 -10.02
CA ALA A 200 9.18 -2.73 -9.62
C ALA A 200 9.40 -1.22 -9.41
N GLY A 201 10.51 -0.82 -8.79
CA GLY A 201 10.87 0.60 -8.66
C GLY A 201 11.20 1.27 -9.97
N GLU A 202 11.97 0.60 -10.86
CA GLU A 202 12.26 1.10 -12.21
C GLU A 202 10.98 1.35 -13.02
N MET A 203 10.01 0.44 -12.94
CA MET A 203 8.72 0.56 -13.65
C MET A 203 7.89 1.77 -13.21
N ILE A 204 8.07 2.24 -11.99
CA ILE A 204 7.46 3.48 -11.50
C ILE A 204 8.43 4.68 -11.58
N GLY A 205 9.53 4.56 -12.33
CA GLY A 205 10.48 5.64 -12.59
C GLY A 205 11.30 6.05 -11.36
N LEU A 206 11.62 5.12 -10.48
CA LEU A 206 12.65 5.29 -9.45
C LEU A 206 14.00 4.81 -9.98
N GLU A 207 15.05 5.48 -9.54
CA GLU A 207 16.42 5.08 -9.89
C GLU A 207 17.06 4.33 -8.72
N PRO A 208 17.80 3.24 -8.98
CA PRO A 208 18.47 2.52 -7.93
C PRO A 208 19.49 3.41 -7.22
N SER A 209 19.45 3.43 -5.90
CA SER A 209 20.49 4.08 -5.10
C SER A 209 21.82 3.36 -5.32
N PRO A 210 22.92 4.08 -5.58
CA PRO A 210 24.21 3.44 -5.69
C PRO A 210 24.66 2.83 -4.36
N ALA A 211 25.04 1.56 -4.41
CA ALA A 211 25.76 0.78 -3.41
C ALA A 211 25.32 0.90 -1.93
N GLY A 212 24.55 -0.08 -1.48
CA GLY A 212 24.28 -0.36 -0.08
C GLY A 212 23.89 -1.82 0.10
N GLU A 213 23.88 -2.31 1.33
CA GLU A 213 23.28 -3.62 1.61
C GLU A 213 21.80 -3.59 1.22
N PRO A 214 21.31 -4.62 0.50
CA PRO A 214 19.90 -4.66 0.10
C PRO A 214 19.00 -4.64 1.35
N PHE A 215 17.89 -3.92 1.26
CA PHE A 215 16.93 -3.89 2.37
C PHE A 215 16.43 -5.29 2.72
N PHE A 216 16.20 -6.11 1.72
CA PHE A 216 15.81 -7.51 1.91
C PHE A 216 17.04 -8.41 2.12
N THR A 217 17.04 -9.15 3.24
CA THR A 217 17.94 -10.27 3.54
C THR A 217 17.09 -11.50 3.89
N ASP A 218 17.62 -12.72 3.68
CA ASP A 218 16.89 -13.97 3.95
C ASP A 218 16.48 -14.13 5.42
N GLU A 219 17.22 -13.53 6.35
CA GLU A 219 16.91 -13.50 7.78
C GLU A 219 15.56 -12.83 8.09
N LEU A 220 15.03 -12.02 7.16
CA LEU A 220 13.71 -11.39 7.30
C LEU A 220 12.55 -12.35 6.95
N ARG A 221 12.84 -13.53 6.44
CA ARG A 221 11.84 -14.58 6.19
C ARG A 221 11.58 -15.37 7.47
N THR A 222 10.48 -15.10 8.12
CA THR A 222 10.14 -15.69 9.43
C THR A 222 9.16 -16.89 9.37
N SER A 223 8.65 -17.24 8.19
CA SER A 223 7.67 -18.35 8.09
C SER A 223 7.79 -19.03 6.73
N PRO A 224 8.12 -20.34 6.66
CA PRO A 224 8.07 -21.11 5.43
C PRO A 224 6.63 -21.24 4.92
N ALA A 225 6.47 -21.44 3.61
CA ALA A 225 5.20 -21.88 3.05
C ALA A 225 4.87 -23.25 3.64
N ALA A 226 3.72 -23.41 4.28
CA ALA A 226 3.26 -24.70 4.76
C ALA A 226 2.68 -25.49 3.59
N GLY A 227 2.92 -26.82 3.55
CA GLY A 227 2.44 -27.70 2.52
C GLY A 227 0.98 -28.15 2.66
N ASP A 228 0.19 -27.53 3.52
CA ASP A 228 -1.21 -27.88 3.72
C ASP A 228 -2.07 -27.39 2.54
N PRO A 229 -3.12 -28.15 2.16
CA PRO A 229 -4.01 -27.76 1.09
C PRO A 229 -4.76 -26.47 1.41
N LEU A 230 -4.90 -25.60 0.42
CA LEU A 230 -5.65 -24.36 0.53
C LEU A 230 -7.14 -24.61 0.25
N PRO A 231 -8.05 -23.84 0.88
CA PRO A 231 -9.44 -23.78 0.41
C PRO A 231 -9.48 -23.32 -1.05
N ARG A 232 -10.33 -23.95 -1.88
CA ARG A 232 -10.41 -23.66 -3.32
C ARG A 232 -10.48 -22.19 -3.69
N PRO A 233 -11.30 -21.33 -3.03
CA PRO A 233 -11.35 -19.91 -3.37
C PRO A 233 -9.99 -19.19 -3.16
N VAL A 234 -9.31 -19.51 -2.06
CA VAL A 234 -8.00 -18.98 -1.71
C VAL A 234 -6.92 -19.45 -2.69
N GLU A 235 -6.94 -20.74 -3.05
CA GLU A 235 -6.03 -21.32 -4.04
C GLU A 235 -6.16 -20.67 -5.41
N SER A 236 -7.40 -20.51 -5.90
CA SER A 236 -7.69 -19.86 -7.18
C SER A 236 -7.23 -18.41 -7.20
N LEU A 237 -7.48 -17.64 -6.14
CA LEU A 237 -7.05 -16.27 -6.02
C LEU A 237 -5.52 -16.15 -5.94
N TYR A 238 -4.87 -17.08 -5.25
CA TYR A 238 -3.40 -17.11 -5.19
C TYR A 238 -2.77 -17.45 -6.55
N ALA A 239 -3.35 -18.40 -7.28
CA ALA A 239 -2.93 -18.73 -8.65
C ALA A 239 -3.07 -17.52 -9.59
N GLU A 240 -4.16 -16.77 -9.46
CA GLU A 240 -4.37 -15.53 -10.22
C GLU A 240 -3.31 -14.47 -9.88
N LEU A 241 -3.06 -14.18 -8.61
CA LEU A 241 -2.01 -13.23 -8.19
C LEU A 241 -0.64 -13.61 -8.77
N ARG A 242 -0.32 -14.90 -8.77
CA ARG A 242 0.93 -15.40 -9.36
C ARG A 242 1.00 -15.17 -10.87
N SER A 243 -0.11 -15.22 -11.58
CA SER A 243 -0.16 -14.96 -13.02
C SER A 243 -0.05 -13.48 -13.37
N LEU A 244 -0.34 -12.56 -12.43
CA LEU A 244 -0.24 -11.11 -12.57
C LEU A 244 1.12 -10.56 -12.13
N ALA A 245 1.92 -11.36 -11.40
CA ALA A 245 3.20 -10.91 -10.85
C ALA A 245 4.30 -10.81 -11.92
N LEU A 246 5.26 -9.91 -11.65
CA LEU A 246 6.48 -9.75 -12.43
C LEU A 246 7.27 -11.05 -12.56
#